data_e0746f8fdbb1bd54d5bb7733d7f9430a
#
_entry.id   e0746f8fdbb1bd54d5bb7733d7f9430a
#
_cell.length_a   1.000
_cell.length_b   1.000
_cell.length_c   1.000
_cell.angle_alpha   90.00
_cell.angle_beta   90.00
_cell.angle_gamma   90.00
#
_symmetry.space_group_name_H-M   'P 1'
#
loop_
_entity.id
_entity.type
_entity.pdbx_description
1 polymer ?
#
loop_
_entity_poly.entity_id
_entity_poly.type
_entity_poly.pdbx_seq_one_letter_code
_entity_poly.pdbx_strand_id
1 'polypeptide(L)'
;IQKDRSIFQEPKKDKTEVVSKIKDEILHHVKDFVPCNKKIWDTLFKNWQNDLDDIVLDLVVGCKEPNDAFVLKDLNERHHMIFDLLCWEKYVGKISLSKLSQNLLTHELFHVLIGKYYTNIEESEQFGNYIDKLDAITFNEGFAHLVSYNQQEIDRVEWDKLEDIYIQSTNKMKLALMETNPQLQEQYIYDANFGNYYEKYACMCGMIYLAKEWQLGGYAKLKELFDQGYHGFAGKCI
;
A
#
# COMPACT_ATOMS: atom_id res chain seq x y z
N ILE A 1 -16.92 -5.60 21.58
CA ILE A 1 -16.85 -4.71 20.39
C ILE A 1 -17.98 -3.71 20.55
N GLN A 2 -17.68 -2.50 21.02
CA GLN A 2 -18.61 -1.40 20.99
C GLN A 2 -18.92 -1.12 19.52
N LYS A 3 -20.17 -1.29 19.09
CA LYS A 3 -20.64 -0.89 17.77
C LYS A 3 -20.58 0.64 17.69
N ASP A 4 -19.43 1.18 17.32
CA ASP A 4 -19.36 2.59 17.00
C ASP A 4 -20.06 2.81 15.65
N ARG A 5 -21.32 3.20 15.71
CA ARG A 5 -22.16 3.53 14.55
C ARG A 5 -21.59 4.71 13.75
N SER A 6 -20.47 5.31 14.19
CA SER A 6 -19.83 6.45 13.54
C SER A 6 -18.91 6.07 12.37
N ILE A 7 -18.69 4.77 12.09
CA ILE A 7 -17.79 4.30 11.02
C ILE A 7 -18.35 4.62 9.62
N PHE A 8 -19.67 4.51 9.44
CA PHE A 8 -20.32 4.78 8.16
C PHE A 8 -21.15 6.07 8.21
N GLN A 9 -21.07 6.88 7.15
CA GLN A 9 -21.85 8.10 6.97
C GLN A 9 -22.72 7.97 5.72
N GLU A 10 -24.02 8.24 5.86
CA GLU A 10 -24.89 8.29 4.70
C GLU A 10 -24.52 9.45 3.76
N PRO A 11 -24.49 9.22 2.44
CA PRO A 11 -24.30 10.29 1.47
C PRO A 11 -25.39 11.36 1.60
N LYS A 12 -25.01 12.63 1.61
CA LYS A 12 -25.95 13.77 1.71
C LYS A 12 -26.75 14.01 0.44
N LYS A 13 -26.39 13.39 -0.68
CA LYS A 13 -27.03 13.52 -1.99
C LYS A 13 -27.08 12.15 -2.64
N ASP A 14 -27.99 12.01 -3.62
CA ASP A 14 -27.97 10.81 -4.46
C ASP A 14 -26.65 10.69 -5.22
N LYS A 15 -25.96 9.59 -5.01
CA LYS A 15 -24.65 9.24 -5.58
C LYS A 15 -24.71 7.94 -6.40
N THR A 16 -25.91 7.44 -6.66
CA THR A 16 -26.12 6.13 -7.29
C THR A 16 -25.38 6.00 -8.62
N GLU A 17 -25.44 7.01 -9.48
CA GLU A 17 -24.79 6.98 -10.80
C GLU A 17 -23.28 6.91 -10.69
N VAL A 18 -22.66 7.76 -9.86
CA VAL A 18 -21.20 7.80 -9.72
C VAL A 18 -20.68 6.53 -9.04
N VAL A 19 -21.36 6.05 -8.02
CA VAL A 19 -21.00 4.81 -7.30
C VAL A 19 -21.13 3.60 -8.23
N SER A 20 -22.21 3.52 -9.04
CA SER A 20 -22.34 2.44 -10.01
C SER A 20 -21.23 2.42 -11.04
N LYS A 21 -20.84 3.59 -11.57
CA LYS A 21 -19.74 3.71 -12.51
C LYS A 21 -18.42 3.23 -11.92
N ILE A 22 -18.09 3.64 -10.69
CA ILE A 22 -16.87 3.23 -10.00
C ILE A 22 -16.89 1.72 -9.76
N LYS A 23 -18.00 1.19 -9.24
CA LYS A 23 -18.20 -0.25 -9.02
C LYS A 23 -17.94 -1.07 -10.29
N ASP A 24 -18.53 -0.66 -11.40
CA ASP A 24 -18.42 -1.41 -12.66
C ASP A 24 -16.98 -1.43 -13.19
N GLU A 25 -16.21 -0.35 -13.02
CA GLU A 25 -14.78 -0.30 -13.35
C GLU A 25 -13.95 -1.23 -12.46
N ILE A 26 -14.20 -1.26 -11.15
CA ILE A 26 -13.51 -2.17 -10.23
C ILE A 26 -13.79 -3.62 -10.62
N LEU A 27 -15.07 -3.99 -10.79
CA LEU A 27 -15.46 -5.35 -11.12
C LEU A 27 -14.94 -5.82 -12.48
N HIS A 28 -14.77 -4.90 -13.44
CA HIS A 28 -14.12 -5.19 -14.72
C HIS A 28 -12.67 -5.66 -14.50
N HIS A 29 -11.89 -4.96 -13.69
CA HIS A 29 -10.49 -5.32 -13.41
C HIS A 29 -10.34 -6.55 -12.50
N VAL A 30 -11.28 -6.78 -11.59
CA VAL A 30 -11.24 -7.98 -10.71
C VAL A 30 -11.40 -9.25 -11.52
N LYS A 31 -12.28 -9.24 -12.53
CA LYS A 31 -12.59 -10.44 -13.33
C LYS A 31 -11.37 -11.00 -14.08
N ASP A 32 -10.55 -10.11 -14.62
CA ASP A 32 -9.38 -10.47 -15.41
C ASP A 32 -8.16 -9.70 -14.87
N PHE A 33 -7.88 -9.86 -13.55
CA PHE A 33 -6.87 -9.07 -12.88
C PHE A 33 -5.47 -9.25 -13.46
N VAL A 34 -4.90 -8.15 -13.91
CA VAL A 34 -3.50 -8.04 -14.31
C VAL A 34 -2.87 -6.92 -13.48
N PRO A 35 -1.91 -7.22 -12.59
CA PRO A 35 -1.26 -6.19 -11.79
C PRO A 35 -0.42 -5.24 -12.64
N CYS A 36 -0.28 -4.01 -12.18
CA CYS A 36 0.80 -3.16 -12.62
C CYS A 36 2.14 -3.82 -12.27
N ASN A 37 3.16 -3.61 -13.09
CA ASN A 37 4.49 -4.21 -12.85
C ASN A 37 4.47 -5.73 -12.64
N LYS A 38 3.66 -6.44 -13.42
CA LYS A 38 3.49 -7.91 -13.33
C LYS A 38 4.81 -8.67 -13.20
N LYS A 39 5.88 -8.19 -13.84
CA LYS A 39 7.19 -8.84 -13.77
C LYS A 39 7.81 -8.81 -12.37
N ILE A 40 7.51 -7.78 -11.57
CA ILE A 40 7.91 -7.75 -10.15
C ILE A 40 7.14 -8.85 -9.40
N TRP A 41 5.82 -8.93 -9.59
CA TRP A 41 4.99 -9.96 -8.98
C TRP A 41 5.48 -11.38 -9.30
N ASP A 42 5.69 -11.67 -10.58
CA ASP A 42 6.20 -12.98 -11.05
C ASP A 42 7.60 -13.28 -10.49
N THR A 43 8.40 -12.27 -10.17
CA THR A 43 9.73 -12.41 -9.59
C THR A 43 9.66 -12.70 -8.09
N LEU A 44 8.78 -12.02 -7.36
CA LEU A 44 8.69 -12.10 -5.90
C LEU A 44 7.86 -13.31 -5.44
N PHE A 45 6.75 -13.58 -6.12
CA PHE A 45 5.77 -14.59 -5.70
C PHE A 45 5.57 -15.67 -6.77
N LYS A 46 5.86 -16.90 -6.42
CA LYS A 46 5.58 -18.04 -7.31
C LYS A 46 4.09 -18.37 -7.23
N ASN A 47 3.42 -18.48 -8.39
CA ASN A 47 1.99 -18.87 -8.49
C ASN A 47 1.03 -17.94 -7.71
N TRP A 48 1.34 -16.65 -7.64
CA TRP A 48 0.58 -15.66 -6.90
C TRP A 48 -0.93 -15.63 -7.24
N GLN A 49 -1.29 -16.06 -8.46
CA GLN A 49 -2.69 -16.15 -8.87
C GLN A 49 -3.50 -17.08 -7.94
N ASN A 50 -2.94 -18.23 -7.58
CA ASN A 50 -3.60 -19.19 -6.68
C ASN A 50 -3.72 -18.63 -5.25
N ASP A 51 -2.80 -17.75 -4.86
CA ASP A 51 -2.79 -17.13 -3.54
C ASP A 51 -3.86 -16.05 -3.39
N LEU A 52 -4.49 -15.62 -4.48
CA LEU A 52 -5.56 -14.62 -4.50
C LEU A 52 -6.98 -15.23 -4.54
N ASP A 53 -7.12 -16.54 -4.67
CA ASP A 53 -8.42 -17.21 -4.89
C ASP A 53 -9.42 -17.04 -3.72
N ASP A 54 -8.94 -16.86 -2.49
CA ASP A 54 -9.78 -16.80 -1.28
C ASP A 54 -10.04 -15.37 -0.78
N ILE A 55 -9.73 -14.35 -1.59
CA ILE A 55 -9.92 -12.95 -1.19
C ILE A 55 -11.35 -12.52 -1.44
N VAL A 56 -11.96 -11.89 -0.44
CA VAL A 56 -13.28 -11.26 -0.56
C VAL A 56 -13.10 -9.79 -0.92
N LEU A 57 -13.81 -9.35 -1.95
CA LEU A 57 -13.89 -7.93 -2.28
C LEU A 57 -15.19 -7.34 -1.74
N ASP A 58 -15.07 -6.40 -0.81
CA ASP A 58 -16.19 -5.66 -0.25
C ASP A 58 -16.25 -4.24 -0.84
N LEU A 59 -17.28 -3.97 -1.59
CA LEU A 59 -17.56 -2.65 -2.12
C LEU A 59 -18.57 -1.94 -1.22
N VAL A 60 -18.13 -0.90 -0.54
CA VAL A 60 -18.91 -0.19 0.47
C VAL A 60 -19.07 1.30 0.12
N VAL A 61 -19.92 1.98 0.87
CA VAL A 61 -20.17 3.41 0.71
C VAL A 61 -20.23 4.06 2.08
N GLY A 62 -19.49 5.11 2.30
CA GLY A 62 -19.59 5.96 3.48
C GLY A 62 -18.66 5.62 4.62
N CYS A 63 -17.51 5.00 4.35
CA CYS A 63 -16.41 4.97 5.33
C CYS A 63 -15.90 6.38 5.60
N LYS A 64 -15.37 6.60 6.80
CA LYS A 64 -14.72 7.87 7.11
C LYS A 64 -13.36 7.95 6.40
N GLU A 65 -13.08 9.11 5.84
CA GLU A 65 -11.72 9.42 5.39
C GLU A 65 -10.68 9.13 6.51
N PRO A 66 -9.46 8.74 6.18
CA PRO A 66 -8.82 8.91 4.86
C PRO A 66 -8.80 7.65 3.96
N ASN A 67 -9.41 6.56 4.37
CA ASN A 67 -9.20 5.27 3.72
C ASN A 67 -10.07 5.12 2.46
N ASP A 68 -9.43 5.17 1.29
CA ASP A 68 -10.06 4.88 0.00
C ASP A 68 -10.17 3.36 -0.23
N ALA A 69 -9.19 2.61 0.28
CA ALA A 69 -9.10 1.16 0.26
C ALA A 69 -8.28 0.67 1.46
N PHE A 70 -8.53 -0.54 1.91
CA PHE A 70 -7.73 -1.21 2.94
C PHE A 70 -8.03 -2.71 2.98
N VAL A 71 -7.10 -3.48 3.54
CA VAL A 71 -7.24 -4.93 3.75
C VAL A 71 -7.42 -5.22 5.24
N LEU A 72 -8.27 -6.17 5.55
CA LEU A 72 -8.39 -6.75 6.90
C LEU A 72 -8.67 -8.25 6.83
N LYS A 73 -8.48 -8.96 7.94
CA LYS A 73 -8.88 -10.36 8.11
C LYS A 73 -10.16 -10.49 8.91
N ASP A 74 -11.03 -11.38 8.49
CA ASP A 74 -12.20 -11.77 9.29
C ASP A 74 -11.80 -12.79 10.41
N LEU A 75 -12.79 -13.21 11.17
CA LEU A 75 -12.59 -14.20 12.27
C LEU A 75 -12.15 -15.59 11.78
N ASN A 76 -12.21 -15.85 10.48
CA ASN A 76 -11.79 -17.11 9.84
C ASN A 76 -10.45 -16.92 9.10
N GLU A 77 -9.71 -15.86 9.39
CA GLU A 77 -8.43 -15.49 8.74
C GLU A 77 -8.55 -15.22 7.23
N ARG A 78 -9.77 -15.00 6.70
CA ARG A 78 -9.98 -14.66 5.30
C ARG A 78 -9.71 -13.18 5.08
N HIS A 79 -8.96 -12.87 4.04
CA HIS A 79 -8.68 -11.48 3.67
C HIS A 79 -9.91 -10.84 3.00
N HIS A 80 -10.27 -9.68 3.50
CA HIS A 80 -11.27 -8.78 2.95
C HIS A 80 -10.58 -7.52 2.45
N MET A 81 -10.70 -7.26 1.17
CA MET A 81 -10.25 -6.02 0.55
C MET A 81 -11.47 -5.10 0.42
N ILE A 82 -11.45 -3.99 1.13
CA ILE A 82 -12.57 -3.08 1.26
C ILE A 82 -12.29 -1.82 0.46
N PHE A 83 -13.20 -1.46 -0.46
CA PHE A 83 -13.15 -0.21 -1.20
C PHE A 83 -14.35 0.66 -0.86
N ASP A 84 -14.11 1.91 -0.42
CA ASP A 84 -15.17 2.89 -0.31
C ASP A 84 -15.36 3.63 -1.64
N LEU A 85 -16.41 3.27 -2.34
CA LEU A 85 -16.71 3.80 -3.66
C LEU A 85 -16.98 5.31 -3.65
N LEU A 86 -17.45 5.87 -2.53
CA LEU A 86 -17.70 7.30 -2.42
C LEU A 86 -16.42 8.11 -2.26
N CYS A 87 -15.40 7.55 -1.60
CA CYS A 87 -14.08 8.18 -1.50
C CYS A 87 -13.41 8.34 -2.87
N TRP A 88 -13.80 7.53 -3.85
CA TRP A 88 -13.28 7.62 -5.23
C TRP A 88 -13.96 8.71 -6.08
N GLU A 89 -15.07 9.28 -5.64
CA GLU A 89 -15.77 10.37 -6.37
C GLU A 89 -14.83 11.54 -6.70
N LYS A 90 -13.89 11.86 -5.81
CA LYS A 90 -12.90 12.93 -5.99
C LYS A 90 -12.01 12.76 -7.23
N TYR A 91 -11.92 11.54 -7.76
CA TYR A 91 -11.11 11.19 -8.93
C TYR A 91 -11.90 11.19 -10.25
N VAL A 92 -13.22 11.13 -10.18
CA VAL A 92 -14.09 11.08 -11.38
C VAL A 92 -13.88 12.32 -12.24
N GLY A 93 -13.57 12.10 -13.52
CA GLY A 93 -13.28 13.17 -14.48
C GLY A 93 -11.89 13.81 -14.37
N LYS A 94 -11.10 13.45 -13.36
CA LYS A 94 -9.72 13.96 -13.20
C LYS A 94 -8.68 12.94 -13.67
N ILE A 95 -8.93 11.66 -13.40
CA ILE A 95 -8.06 10.55 -13.82
C ILE A 95 -8.91 9.43 -14.41
N SER A 96 -8.29 8.50 -15.11
CA SER A 96 -8.95 7.31 -15.62
C SER A 96 -9.33 6.39 -14.45
N LEU A 97 -10.62 6.15 -14.24
CA LEU A 97 -11.09 5.22 -13.22
C LEU A 97 -10.57 3.80 -13.45
N SER A 98 -10.45 3.38 -14.71
CA SER A 98 -9.89 2.07 -15.07
C SER A 98 -8.44 1.94 -14.58
N LYS A 99 -7.60 2.94 -14.83
CA LYS A 99 -6.22 2.94 -14.33
C LYS A 99 -6.15 3.01 -12.81
N LEU A 100 -7.00 3.83 -12.20
CA LEU A 100 -7.09 3.92 -10.73
C LEU A 100 -7.48 2.58 -10.13
N SER A 101 -8.49 1.90 -10.69
CA SER A 101 -8.94 0.59 -10.22
C SER A 101 -7.82 -0.44 -10.30
N GLN A 102 -7.14 -0.55 -11.44
CA GLN A 102 -5.99 -1.44 -11.59
C GLN A 102 -4.89 -1.13 -10.59
N ASN A 103 -4.59 0.16 -10.38
CA ASN A 103 -3.54 0.60 -9.45
C ASN A 103 -3.83 0.22 -8.01
N LEU A 104 -5.04 0.55 -7.52
CA LEU A 104 -5.44 0.25 -6.15
C LEU A 104 -5.58 -1.26 -5.92
N LEU A 105 -6.16 -2.00 -6.87
CA LEU A 105 -6.17 -3.46 -6.82
C LEU A 105 -4.74 -4.02 -6.75
N THR A 106 -3.82 -3.50 -7.55
CA THR A 106 -2.41 -3.91 -7.48
C THR A 106 -1.82 -3.67 -6.09
N HIS A 107 -2.04 -2.49 -5.52
CA HIS A 107 -1.52 -2.10 -4.22
C HIS A 107 -2.06 -3.00 -3.09
N GLU A 108 -3.38 -3.10 -2.98
CA GLU A 108 -4.02 -3.84 -1.88
C GLU A 108 -3.79 -5.36 -1.98
N LEU A 109 -3.85 -5.93 -3.18
CA LEU A 109 -3.57 -7.36 -3.36
C LEU A 109 -2.09 -7.69 -3.11
N PHE A 110 -1.18 -6.73 -3.33
CA PHE A 110 0.22 -6.91 -2.98
C PHE A 110 0.42 -7.05 -1.47
N HIS A 111 -0.29 -6.27 -0.65
CA HIS A 111 -0.30 -6.43 0.80
C HIS A 111 -0.77 -7.82 1.23
N VAL A 112 -1.81 -8.37 0.59
CA VAL A 112 -2.26 -9.73 0.87
C VAL A 112 -1.16 -10.76 0.61
N LEU A 113 -0.44 -10.63 -0.52
CA LEU A 113 0.65 -11.56 -0.84
C LEU A 113 1.84 -11.41 0.12
N ILE A 114 2.22 -10.18 0.48
CA ILE A 114 3.25 -9.95 1.50
C ILE A 114 2.83 -10.60 2.82
N GLY A 115 1.59 -10.40 3.28
CA GLY A 115 1.07 -10.98 4.51
C GLY A 115 1.03 -12.51 4.50
N LYS A 116 0.77 -13.13 3.34
CA LYS A 116 0.86 -14.59 3.18
C LYS A 116 2.30 -15.10 3.19
N TYR A 117 3.24 -14.33 2.64
CA TYR A 117 4.66 -14.69 2.59
C TYR A 117 5.38 -14.43 3.92
N TYR A 118 5.08 -13.30 4.55
CA TYR A 118 5.60 -12.88 5.85
C TYR A 118 4.45 -12.81 6.87
N THR A 119 4.04 -13.96 7.41
CA THR A 119 2.85 -14.12 8.25
C THR A 119 2.81 -13.21 9.49
N ASN A 120 3.97 -12.74 9.96
CA ASN A 120 4.06 -11.87 11.14
C ASN A 120 4.16 -10.38 10.80
N ILE A 121 4.15 -9.99 9.51
CA ILE A 121 4.38 -8.59 9.13
C ILE A 121 3.25 -7.68 9.63
N GLU A 122 2.00 -8.10 9.49
CA GLU A 122 0.82 -7.37 9.97
C GLU A 122 0.83 -7.22 11.50
N GLU A 123 1.23 -8.30 12.22
CA GLU A 123 1.39 -8.26 13.67
C GLU A 123 2.50 -7.29 14.08
N SER A 124 3.63 -7.28 13.34
CA SER A 124 4.73 -6.35 13.58
C SER A 124 4.33 -4.90 13.35
N GLU A 125 3.54 -4.61 12.31
CA GLU A 125 3.02 -3.27 12.04
C GLU A 125 2.08 -2.77 13.14
N GLN A 126 1.22 -3.63 13.66
CA GLN A 126 0.20 -3.24 14.63
C GLN A 126 0.70 -3.27 16.07
N PHE A 127 1.40 -4.33 16.46
CA PHE A 127 1.72 -4.66 17.84
C PHE A 127 3.21 -4.79 18.14
N GLY A 128 4.08 -4.73 17.11
CA GLY A 128 5.53 -4.78 17.27
C GLY A 128 6.07 -3.62 18.11
N ASN A 129 7.32 -3.72 18.52
CA ASN A 129 8.02 -2.56 19.09
C ASN A 129 8.18 -1.46 18.03
N TYR A 130 8.61 -0.28 18.46
CA TYR A 130 8.69 0.89 17.59
C TYR A 130 9.51 0.67 16.31
N ILE A 131 10.68 0.02 16.44
CA ILE A 131 11.56 -0.25 15.29
C ILE A 131 10.96 -1.32 14.38
N ASP A 132 10.38 -2.39 14.95
CA ASP A 132 9.71 -3.43 14.15
C ASP A 132 8.56 -2.84 13.33
N LYS A 133 7.79 -1.89 13.89
CA LYS A 133 6.75 -1.16 13.16
C LYS A 133 7.32 -0.35 12.00
N LEU A 134 8.38 0.41 12.22
CA LEU A 134 9.03 1.19 11.15
C LEU A 134 9.56 0.28 10.05
N ASP A 135 10.21 -0.82 10.39
CA ASP A 135 10.74 -1.79 9.45
C ASP A 135 9.62 -2.42 8.61
N ALA A 136 8.57 -2.90 9.26
CA ALA A 136 7.45 -3.56 8.62
C ALA A 136 6.69 -2.60 7.68
N ILE A 137 6.35 -1.40 8.16
CA ILE A 137 5.69 -0.36 7.33
C ILE A 137 6.58 0.02 6.14
N THR A 138 7.87 0.29 6.35
CA THR A 138 8.78 0.72 5.28
C THR A 138 8.91 -0.34 4.19
N PHE A 139 8.96 -1.61 4.58
CA PHE A 139 9.07 -2.75 3.66
C PHE A 139 7.74 -2.98 2.92
N ASN A 140 6.66 -3.17 3.64
CA ASN A 140 5.35 -3.52 3.10
C ASN A 140 4.85 -2.43 2.16
N GLU A 141 4.75 -1.20 2.66
CA GLU A 141 4.31 -0.04 1.88
C GLU A 141 5.32 0.34 0.79
N GLY A 142 6.62 0.20 1.05
CA GLY A 142 7.65 0.46 0.05
C GLY A 142 7.49 -0.40 -1.20
N PHE A 143 7.29 -1.70 -1.05
CA PHE A 143 7.02 -2.61 -2.16
C PHE A 143 5.65 -2.35 -2.81
N ALA A 144 4.57 -2.19 -2.02
CA ALA A 144 3.23 -1.96 -2.54
C ALA A 144 3.17 -0.66 -3.37
N HIS A 145 3.78 0.43 -2.88
CA HIS A 145 3.91 1.67 -3.64
C HIS A 145 4.79 1.50 -4.89
N LEU A 146 5.90 0.76 -4.82
CA LEU A 146 6.77 0.53 -5.99
C LEU A 146 6.00 -0.13 -7.13
N VAL A 147 5.24 -1.19 -6.86
CA VAL A 147 4.52 -1.94 -7.89
C VAL A 147 3.33 -1.19 -8.47
N SER A 148 2.80 -0.21 -7.75
CA SER A 148 1.62 0.56 -8.15
C SER A 148 1.93 2.02 -8.57
N TYR A 149 3.18 2.47 -8.49
CA TYR A 149 3.53 3.88 -8.67
C TYR A 149 3.09 4.43 -10.03
N ASN A 150 2.28 5.49 -9.99
CA ASN A 150 1.78 6.20 -11.18
C ASN A 150 1.13 5.31 -12.27
N GLN A 151 0.76 4.07 -11.93
CA GLN A 151 0.21 3.11 -12.91
C GLN A 151 1.15 2.90 -14.11
N GLN A 152 2.45 2.92 -13.86
CA GLN A 152 3.50 2.77 -14.86
C GLN A 152 4.37 1.56 -14.57
N GLU A 153 4.95 0.99 -15.62
CA GLU A 153 6.02 0.02 -15.47
C GLU A 153 7.26 0.69 -14.85
N ILE A 154 7.96 0.00 -13.98
CA ILE A 154 9.08 0.53 -13.20
C ILE A 154 10.19 1.15 -14.07
N ASP A 155 10.40 0.63 -15.28
CA ASP A 155 11.37 1.09 -16.25
C ASP A 155 10.96 2.37 -17.00
N ARG A 156 9.71 2.80 -16.87
CA ARG A 156 9.15 4.02 -17.47
C ARG A 156 9.07 5.19 -16.52
N VAL A 157 9.32 4.94 -15.24
CA VAL A 157 9.26 5.98 -14.20
C VAL A 157 10.58 6.76 -14.20
N GLU A 158 10.47 8.08 -14.18
CA GLU A 158 11.62 8.99 -14.04
C GLU A 158 12.00 9.14 -12.56
N TRP A 159 12.61 8.10 -11.98
CA TRP A 159 12.93 8.03 -10.56
C TRP A 159 13.80 9.18 -10.06
N ASP A 160 14.68 9.72 -10.92
CA ASP A 160 15.54 10.85 -10.57
C ASP A 160 14.75 12.12 -10.21
N LYS A 161 13.50 12.26 -10.70
CA LYS A 161 12.62 13.37 -10.32
C LYS A 161 12.12 13.29 -8.88
N LEU A 162 12.29 12.15 -8.22
CA LEU A 162 11.91 11.92 -6.83
C LEU A 162 13.08 12.07 -5.85
N GLU A 163 14.24 12.53 -6.30
CA GLU A 163 15.43 12.63 -5.44
C GLU A 163 15.20 13.53 -4.22
N ASP A 164 14.55 14.68 -4.40
CA ASP A 164 14.21 15.59 -3.28
C ASP A 164 13.26 14.93 -2.28
N ILE A 165 12.29 14.15 -2.76
CA ILE A 165 11.37 13.38 -1.90
C ILE A 165 12.15 12.32 -1.13
N TYR A 166 13.09 11.62 -1.80
CA TYR A 166 13.93 10.62 -1.14
C TYR A 166 14.80 11.23 -0.05
N ILE A 167 15.46 12.37 -0.32
CA ILE A 167 16.28 13.09 0.66
C ILE A 167 15.45 13.51 1.88
N GLN A 168 14.25 14.06 1.67
CA GLN A 168 13.35 14.46 2.76
C GLN A 168 12.91 13.24 3.57
N SER A 169 12.51 12.16 2.91
CA SER A 169 12.03 10.94 3.54
C SER A 169 13.13 10.23 4.34
N THR A 170 14.34 10.11 3.78
CA THR A 170 15.50 9.51 4.48
C THR A 170 15.94 10.35 5.67
N ASN A 171 15.92 11.68 5.57
CA ASN A 171 16.23 12.55 6.70
C ASN A 171 15.21 12.37 7.85
N LYS A 172 13.92 12.29 7.51
CA LYS A 172 12.87 12.02 8.52
C LYS A 172 13.01 10.61 9.10
N MET A 173 13.35 9.60 8.28
CA MET A 173 13.63 8.24 8.75
C MET A 173 14.79 8.18 9.72
N LYS A 174 15.91 8.89 9.45
CA LYS A 174 17.05 9.00 10.37
C LYS A 174 16.66 9.53 11.74
N LEU A 175 15.82 10.59 11.76
CA LEU A 175 15.30 11.14 13.01
C LEU A 175 14.40 10.14 13.73
N ALA A 176 13.49 9.50 12.98
CA ALA A 176 12.61 8.48 13.54
C ALA A 176 13.39 7.33 14.18
N LEU A 177 14.39 6.79 13.51
CA LEU A 177 15.19 5.67 14.03
C LEU A 177 15.98 6.01 15.31
N MET A 178 16.26 7.29 15.54
CA MET A 178 16.95 7.75 16.75
C MET A 178 16.00 8.21 17.88
N GLU A 179 14.69 8.28 17.61
CA GLU A 179 13.71 8.82 18.56
C GLU A 179 13.52 7.86 19.75
N THR A 180 13.59 8.40 20.96
CA THR A 180 13.42 7.65 22.22
C THR A 180 12.18 8.08 23.02
N ASN A 181 11.58 9.21 22.68
CA ASN A 181 10.37 9.69 23.33
C ASN A 181 9.14 8.94 22.77
N PRO A 182 8.38 8.20 23.60
CA PRO A 182 7.25 7.40 23.14
C PRO A 182 6.17 8.20 22.41
N GLN A 183 5.87 9.42 22.85
CA GLN A 183 4.84 10.26 22.22
C GLN A 183 5.28 10.72 20.81
N LEU A 184 6.57 11.05 20.64
CA LEU A 184 7.10 11.38 19.31
C LEU A 184 7.23 10.13 18.44
N GLN A 185 7.52 8.96 19.03
CA GLN A 185 7.51 7.69 18.31
C GLN A 185 6.11 7.38 17.72
N GLU A 186 5.04 7.60 18.48
CA GLU A 186 3.66 7.45 17.98
C GLU A 186 3.38 8.40 16.80
N GLN A 187 3.85 9.66 16.88
CA GLN A 187 3.72 10.60 15.78
C GLN A 187 4.52 10.16 14.55
N TYR A 188 5.75 9.67 14.73
CA TYR A 188 6.54 9.14 13.61
C TYR A 188 5.87 7.92 12.96
N ILE A 189 5.28 7.00 13.73
CA ILE A 189 4.53 5.86 13.17
C ILE A 189 3.31 6.35 12.38
N TYR A 190 2.58 7.33 12.90
CA TYR A 190 1.47 7.92 12.16
C TYR A 190 1.94 8.52 10.82
N ASP A 191 2.94 9.38 10.86
CA ASP A 191 3.48 10.07 9.68
C ASP A 191 4.18 9.11 8.70
N ALA A 192 4.53 7.88 9.14
CA ALA A 192 5.17 6.88 8.29
C ALA A 192 4.30 6.49 7.10
N ASN A 193 2.97 6.37 7.33
CA ASN A 193 2.00 5.89 6.32
C ASN A 193 0.76 6.78 6.16
N PHE A 194 0.60 7.88 6.92
CA PHE A 194 -0.55 8.76 6.83
C PHE A 194 -0.16 10.17 6.40
N GLY A 195 -1.10 10.86 5.74
CA GLY A 195 -0.89 12.21 5.22
C GLY A 195 -0.99 12.29 3.69
N ASN A 196 -0.46 13.37 3.11
CA ASN A 196 -0.37 13.50 1.66
C ASN A 196 0.59 12.46 1.07
N TYR A 197 0.38 12.07 -0.18
CA TYR A 197 1.09 10.96 -0.82
C TYR A 197 2.62 11.01 -0.61
N TYR A 198 3.25 12.15 -0.92
CA TYR A 198 4.70 12.31 -0.79
C TYR A 198 5.19 12.63 0.63
N GLU A 199 4.30 12.83 1.60
CA GLU A 199 4.64 13.10 2.99
C GLU A 199 4.72 11.83 3.85
N LYS A 200 4.22 10.71 3.36
CA LYS A 200 4.32 9.37 3.97
C LYS A 200 5.76 8.88 3.90
N TYR A 201 6.60 9.36 4.83
CA TYR A 201 8.05 9.24 4.68
C TYR A 201 8.57 7.81 4.61
N ALA A 202 7.98 6.86 5.36
CA ALA A 202 8.43 5.48 5.32
C ALA A 202 8.07 4.80 4.00
N CYS A 203 6.85 5.03 3.50
CA CYS A 203 6.43 4.56 2.17
C CYS A 203 7.35 5.08 1.07
N MET A 204 7.63 6.40 1.08
CA MET A 204 8.48 7.04 0.06
C MET A 204 9.94 6.61 0.18
N CYS A 205 10.45 6.51 1.41
CA CYS A 205 11.82 6.03 1.65
C CYS A 205 11.98 4.60 1.10
N GLY A 206 11.08 3.68 1.46
CA GLY A 206 11.11 2.30 1.00
C GLY A 206 10.95 2.17 -0.52
N MET A 207 9.93 2.84 -1.10
CA MET A 207 9.66 2.81 -2.53
C MET A 207 10.85 3.28 -3.37
N ILE A 208 11.40 4.46 -3.03
CA ILE A 208 12.46 5.06 -3.85
C ILE A 208 13.78 4.31 -3.64
N TYR A 209 14.07 3.84 -2.42
CA TYR A 209 15.19 2.94 -2.18
C TYR A 209 15.12 1.68 -3.06
N LEU A 210 13.99 0.99 -3.07
CA LEU A 210 13.79 -0.20 -3.90
C LEU A 210 13.94 0.11 -5.39
N ALA A 211 13.45 1.26 -5.85
CA ALA A 211 13.61 1.69 -7.23
C ALA A 211 15.09 1.91 -7.60
N LYS A 212 15.88 2.56 -6.72
CA LYS A 212 17.32 2.74 -6.90
C LYS A 212 18.07 1.40 -6.92
N GLU A 213 17.74 0.48 -6.03
CA GLU A 213 18.31 -0.85 -6.01
C GLU A 213 17.94 -1.67 -7.26
N TRP A 214 16.72 -1.50 -7.76
CA TRP A 214 16.32 -2.07 -9.04
C TRP A 214 17.12 -1.48 -10.21
N GLN A 215 17.38 -0.19 -10.24
CA GLN A 215 18.24 0.44 -11.28
C GLN A 215 19.67 -0.15 -11.27
N LEU A 216 20.19 -0.53 -10.11
CA LEU A 216 21.52 -1.12 -9.96
C LEU A 216 21.59 -2.61 -10.32
N GLY A 217 20.57 -3.40 -9.95
CA GLY A 217 20.65 -4.86 -10.04
C GLY A 217 19.38 -5.53 -10.62
N GLY A 218 18.45 -4.74 -11.12
CA GLY A 218 17.22 -5.24 -11.76
C GLY A 218 16.30 -6.03 -10.83
N TYR A 219 15.50 -6.89 -11.42
CA TYR A 219 14.53 -7.73 -10.68
C TYR A 219 15.19 -8.70 -9.72
N ALA A 220 16.41 -9.18 -10.03
CA ALA A 220 17.16 -10.05 -9.13
C ALA A 220 17.50 -9.35 -7.81
N LYS A 221 17.82 -8.05 -7.85
CA LYS A 221 18.10 -7.27 -6.67
C LYS A 221 16.84 -7.03 -5.82
N LEU A 222 15.70 -6.78 -6.45
CA LEU A 222 14.43 -6.69 -5.73
C LEU A 222 14.09 -8.02 -5.01
N LYS A 223 14.33 -9.16 -5.70
CA LYS A 223 14.11 -10.49 -5.09
C LYS A 223 15.04 -10.72 -3.91
N GLU A 224 16.32 -10.37 -4.05
CA GLU A 224 17.29 -10.47 -2.95
C GLU A 224 16.82 -9.66 -1.73
N LEU A 225 16.43 -8.40 -1.92
CA LEU A 225 15.94 -7.54 -0.84
C LEU A 225 14.64 -8.07 -0.23
N PHE A 226 13.75 -8.57 -1.07
CA PHE A 226 12.50 -9.18 -0.61
C PHE A 226 12.80 -10.41 0.25
N ASP A 227 13.69 -11.30 -0.17
CA ASP A 227 14.02 -12.54 0.57
C ASP A 227 14.78 -12.30 1.88
N GLN A 228 15.45 -11.14 2.03
CA GLN A 228 16.05 -10.73 3.30
C GLN A 228 15.02 -10.38 4.37
N GLY A 229 13.77 -10.09 3.97
CA GLY A 229 12.68 -9.73 4.86
C GLY A 229 12.73 -8.30 5.38
N TYR A 230 11.76 -7.98 6.23
CA TYR A 230 11.54 -6.60 6.68
C TYR A 230 12.41 -6.16 7.86
N HIS A 231 12.94 -7.08 8.67
CA HIS A 231 13.76 -6.70 9.83
C HIS A 231 15.01 -5.91 9.44
N GLY A 232 15.17 -4.73 10.01
CA GLY A 232 16.25 -3.79 9.71
C GLY A 232 16.09 -3.05 8.37
N PHE A 233 14.92 -3.16 7.70
CA PHE A 233 14.73 -2.59 6.37
C PHE A 233 14.71 -1.07 6.38
N ALA A 234 14.10 -0.43 7.38
CA ALA A 234 14.09 1.03 7.53
C ALA A 234 15.52 1.60 7.60
N GLY A 235 16.42 0.90 8.32
CA GLY A 235 17.82 1.26 8.40
C GLY A 235 18.62 1.08 7.09
N LYS A 236 18.21 0.14 6.23
CA LYS A 236 18.84 -0.06 4.90
C LYS A 236 18.49 1.05 3.90
N CYS A 237 17.34 1.70 4.10
CA CYS A 237 16.85 2.73 3.16
C CYS A 237 17.53 4.10 3.31
N ILE A 238 18.48 4.28 4.28
CA ILE A 238 19.06 5.58 4.63
C ILE A 238 20.58 5.65 4.41
#